data_95b205d899ba41e7910a7e4fce3f6a40
#
_entry.id   95b205d899ba41e7910a7e4fce3f6a40
#
_cell.length_a   1.000
_cell.length_b   1.000
_cell.length_c   1.000
_cell.angle_alpha   90.00
_cell.angle_beta   90.00
_cell.angle_gamma   90.00
#
_symmetry.space_group_name_H-M   'P 1'
#
loop_
_entity.id
_entity.type
_entity.pdbx_description
1 polymer ?
#
loop_
_entity_poly.entity_id
_entity_poly.type
_entity_poly.pdbx_seq_one_letter_code
_entity_poly.pdbx_strand_id
1 'polypeptide(L)'
;MLYLVESIASMERGNTIDAGEGPGPTFAKVVERFHPEAFYGNPSRRQVFMVVDLETPAKMAELMYILTWFTGTEPTLTPVMRLEVYAEAIANAKRIVSPPV
;
A
#
# COMPACT_ATOMS: atom_id res chain seq x y z
N MET A 1 6.66 9.64 1.31
CA MET A 1 5.29 9.93 0.92
C MET A 1 4.38 8.78 1.36
N LEU A 2 3.22 9.10 1.87
CA LEU A 2 2.31 8.11 2.45
C LEU A 2 1.42 7.49 1.38
N TYR A 3 1.30 6.16 1.38
CA TYR A 3 0.50 5.42 0.41
C TYR A 3 -0.41 4.41 1.09
N LEU A 4 -1.62 4.29 0.55
CA LEU A 4 -2.45 3.10 0.76
C LEU A 4 -2.05 2.09 -0.30
N VAL A 5 -1.60 0.93 0.14
CA VAL A 5 -1.19 -0.17 -0.73
C VAL A 5 -2.20 -1.30 -0.59
N GLU A 6 -2.77 -1.72 -1.71
CA GLU A 6 -3.72 -2.83 -1.76
C GLU A 6 -3.10 -3.95 -2.58
N SER A 7 -3.01 -5.14 -1.98
CA SER A 7 -2.38 -6.28 -2.60
C SER A 7 -3.30 -7.49 -2.51
N ILE A 8 -3.54 -8.14 -3.64
CA ILE A 8 -4.39 -9.33 -3.72
C ILE A 8 -3.63 -10.46 -4.41
N ALA A 9 -3.72 -11.67 -3.88
CA ALA A 9 -3.09 -12.82 -4.51
C ALA A 9 -3.96 -13.35 -5.65
N SER A 10 -3.31 -13.79 -6.74
CA SER A 10 -4.00 -14.59 -7.76
C SER A 10 -4.46 -15.92 -7.15
N MET A 11 -5.45 -16.53 -7.78
CA MET A 11 -5.93 -17.84 -7.30
C MET A 11 -4.79 -18.85 -7.24
N GLU A 12 -4.02 -18.96 -8.30
CA GLU A 12 -2.90 -19.89 -8.36
C GLU A 12 -1.84 -19.62 -7.28
N ARG A 13 -1.42 -18.38 -7.16
CA ARG A 13 -0.38 -18.02 -6.19
C ARG A 13 -0.90 -18.12 -4.76
N GLY A 14 -2.14 -17.73 -4.53
CA GLY A 14 -2.77 -17.86 -3.22
C GLY A 14 -2.88 -19.32 -2.78
N ASN A 15 -3.20 -20.22 -3.70
CA ASN A 15 -3.23 -21.66 -3.40
C ASN A 15 -1.84 -22.17 -3.03
N THR A 16 -0.82 -21.75 -3.75
CA THR A 16 0.57 -22.14 -3.46
C THR A 16 1.02 -21.62 -2.10
N ILE A 17 0.73 -20.36 -1.78
CA ILE A 17 1.07 -19.77 -0.49
C ILE A 17 0.42 -20.51 0.65
N ASP A 18 -0.89 -20.80 0.53
CA ASP A 18 -1.65 -21.45 1.59
C ASP A 18 -1.25 -22.93 1.75
N ALA A 19 -0.82 -23.57 0.69
CA ALA A 19 -0.31 -24.95 0.76
C ALA A 19 1.06 -25.04 1.43
N GLY A 20 1.81 -23.93 1.48
CA GLY A 20 3.09 -23.82 2.17
C GLY A 20 2.92 -23.23 3.57
N GLU A 21 3.79 -22.29 3.91
CA GLU A 21 3.80 -21.65 5.23
C GLU A 21 2.76 -20.55 5.40
N GLY A 22 2.00 -20.24 4.36
CA GLY A 22 1.08 -19.12 4.36
C GLY A 22 1.79 -17.77 4.15
N PRO A 23 1.04 -16.68 4.25
CA PRO A 23 1.59 -15.34 3.99
C PRO A 23 2.43 -14.75 5.14
N GLY A 24 2.33 -15.33 6.34
CA GLY A 24 2.94 -14.78 7.56
C GLY A 24 4.43 -14.47 7.45
N PRO A 25 5.29 -15.42 7.03
CA PRO A 25 6.73 -15.16 6.97
C PRO A 25 7.11 -14.00 6.05
N THR A 26 6.48 -13.89 4.89
CA THR A 26 6.75 -12.79 3.95
C THR A 26 6.27 -11.46 4.52
N PHE A 27 5.06 -11.41 5.06
CA PHE A 27 4.51 -10.18 5.65
C PHE A 27 5.28 -9.74 6.89
N ALA A 28 5.82 -10.66 7.67
CA ALA A 28 6.69 -10.30 8.79
C ALA A 28 7.93 -9.52 8.31
N LYS A 29 8.53 -9.95 7.20
CA LYS A 29 9.67 -9.25 6.58
C LYS A 29 9.28 -7.90 6.01
N VAL A 30 8.09 -7.79 5.43
CA VAL A 30 7.56 -6.51 4.94
C VAL A 30 7.38 -5.53 6.10
N VAL A 31 6.79 -5.97 7.19
CA VAL A 31 6.62 -5.13 8.39
C VAL A 31 7.96 -4.68 8.94
N GLU A 32 8.93 -5.57 9.02
CA GLU A 32 10.27 -5.26 9.51
C GLU A 32 10.99 -4.24 8.62
N ARG A 33 10.83 -4.37 7.31
CA ARG A 33 11.53 -3.52 6.33
C ARG A 33 10.87 -2.16 6.14
N PHE A 34 9.54 -2.12 6.07
CA PHE A 34 8.80 -0.93 5.64
C PHE A 34 8.03 -0.24 6.76
N HIS A 35 7.87 -0.86 7.91
CA HIS A 35 7.19 -0.29 9.08
C HIS A 35 5.83 0.36 8.76
N PRO A 36 4.87 -0.37 8.16
CA PRO A 36 3.58 0.21 7.85
C PRO A 36 2.86 0.73 9.10
N GLU A 37 2.19 1.87 8.98
CA GLU A 37 1.40 2.45 10.07
C GLU A 37 0.14 1.62 10.34
N ALA A 38 -0.37 0.95 9.33
CA ALA A 38 -1.55 0.10 9.42
C ALA A 38 -1.39 -1.07 8.44
N PHE A 39 -1.87 -2.24 8.84
CA PHE A 39 -1.80 -3.44 8.04
C PHE A 39 -2.99 -4.32 8.36
N TYR A 40 -3.92 -4.47 7.39
CA TYR A 40 -5.15 -5.22 7.56
C TYR A 40 -5.32 -6.25 6.46
N GLY A 41 -5.96 -7.37 6.80
CA GLY A 41 -6.35 -8.38 5.84
C GLY A 41 -7.86 -8.35 5.60
N ASN A 42 -8.27 -8.65 4.37
CA ASN A 42 -9.66 -8.86 4.02
C ASN A 42 -9.93 -10.36 4.07
N PRO A 43 -10.71 -10.87 5.05
CA PRO A 43 -10.90 -12.32 5.22
C PRO A 43 -11.78 -12.97 4.14
N SER A 44 -12.52 -12.16 3.37
CA SER A 44 -13.34 -12.69 2.28
C SER A 44 -12.57 -12.86 0.97
N ARG A 45 -11.34 -12.36 0.93
CA ARG A 45 -10.46 -12.44 -0.24
C ARG A 45 -9.02 -12.58 0.25
N ARG A 46 -8.13 -13.03 -0.59
CA ARG A 46 -6.70 -13.07 -0.27
C ARG A 46 -6.08 -11.70 -0.56
N GLN A 47 -6.51 -10.71 0.22
CA GLN A 47 -6.19 -9.31 0.00
C GLN A 47 -5.75 -8.66 1.30
N VAL A 48 -4.74 -7.80 1.21
CA VAL A 48 -4.27 -7.01 2.34
C VAL A 48 -4.25 -5.53 1.97
N PHE A 49 -4.37 -4.71 2.99
CA PHE A 49 -4.28 -3.26 2.90
C PHE A 49 -3.21 -2.79 3.87
N MET A 50 -2.34 -1.91 3.43
CA MET A 50 -1.39 -1.28 4.33
C MET A 50 -1.26 0.20 4.02
N VAL A 51 -1.01 0.98 5.06
CA VAL A 51 -0.65 2.39 4.96
C VAL A 51 0.81 2.48 5.30
N VAL A 52 1.62 2.96 4.38
CA VAL A 52 3.07 2.94 4.52
C VAL A 52 3.69 4.21 3.94
N ASP A 53 4.71 4.73 4.64
CA ASP A 53 5.50 5.84 4.14
C ASP A 53 6.66 5.28 3.31
N LEU A 54 6.65 5.59 2.02
CA LEU A 54 7.70 5.19 1.09
C LEU A 54 8.52 6.44 0.76
N GLU A 55 9.67 6.53 1.40
CA GLU A 55 10.51 7.74 1.39
C GLU A 55 11.13 8.04 0.03
N THR A 56 11.42 6.99 -0.75
CA THR A 56 12.12 7.12 -2.03
C THR A 56 11.47 6.26 -3.10
N PRO A 57 11.67 6.60 -4.39
CA PRO A 57 11.24 5.71 -5.48
C PRO A 57 11.84 4.32 -5.40
N ALA A 58 13.07 4.18 -4.89
CA ALA A 58 13.71 2.88 -4.71
C ALA A 58 12.96 2.01 -3.69
N LYS A 59 12.53 2.59 -2.57
CA LYS A 59 11.72 1.89 -1.56
C LYS A 59 10.37 1.47 -2.13
N MET A 60 9.76 2.35 -2.90
CA MET A 60 8.49 2.04 -3.57
C MET A 60 8.66 0.85 -4.52
N ALA A 61 9.67 0.88 -5.37
CA ALA A 61 9.95 -0.20 -6.31
C ALA A 61 10.18 -1.52 -5.57
N GLU A 62 10.93 -1.48 -4.50
CA GLU A 62 11.23 -2.66 -3.68
C GLU A 62 9.94 -3.31 -3.16
N LEU A 63 9.05 -2.53 -2.56
CA LEU A 63 7.78 -3.04 -2.05
C LEU A 63 6.89 -3.58 -3.18
N MET A 64 6.81 -2.86 -4.31
CA MET A 64 6.00 -3.29 -5.44
C MET A 64 6.49 -4.63 -6.02
N TYR A 65 7.79 -4.80 -6.16
CA TYR A 65 8.36 -6.07 -6.65
C TYR A 65 8.12 -7.22 -5.68
N ILE A 66 8.31 -6.99 -4.38
CA ILE A 66 8.05 -8.02 -3.37
C ILE A 66 6.60 -8.51 -3.48
N LEU A 67 5.66 -7.58 -3.48
CA LEU A 67 4.23 -7.92 -3.51
C LEU A 67 3.84 -8.58 -4.83
N THR A 68 4.34 -8.08 -5.96
CA THR A 68 4.04 -8.65 -7.28
C THR A 68 4.55 -10.08 -7.39
N TRP A 69 5.78 -10.34 -6.98
CA TRP A 69 6.33 -11.69 -7.02
C TRP A 69 5.65 -12.64 -6.05
N PHE A 70 5.32 -12.14 -4.86
CA PHE A 70 4.66 -12.97 -3.86
C PHE A 70 3.23 -13.31 -4.24
N THR A 71 2.44 -12.33 -4.66
CA THR A 71 1.00 -12.49 -4.91
C THR A 71 0.65 -12.87 -6.34
N GLY A 72 1.54 -12.66 -7.29
CA GLY A 72 1.28 -12.86 -8.71
C GLY A 72 0.42 -11.78 -9.35
N THR A 73 0.13 -10.68 -8.64
CA THR A 73 -0.61 -9.53 -9.16
C THR A 73 0.09 -8.24 -8.79
N GLU A 74 -0.09 -7.23 -9.60
CA GLU A 74 0.43 -5.90 -9.30
C GLU A 74 -0.41 -5.26 -8.20
N PRO A 75 0.22 -4.75 -7.13
CA PRO A 75 -0.52 -4.03 -6.09
C PRO A 75 -0.97 -2.66 -6.59
N THR A 76 -2.05 -2.16 -5.98
CA THR A 76 -2.54 -0.81 -6.24
C THR A 76 -1.93 0.14 -5.22
N LEU A 77 -1.39 1.25 -5.71
CA LEU A 77 -0.80 2.30 -4.89
C LEU A 77 -1.65 3.55 -4.99
N THR A 78 -2.13 4.04 -3.85
CA THR A 78 -2.90 5.28 -3.80
C THR A 78 -2.18 6.25 -2.86
N PRO A 79 -1.72 7.40 -3.35
CA PRO A 79 -1.19 8.44 -2.47
C PRO A 79 -2.28 8.90 -1.50
N VAL A 80 -1.93 9.00 -0.25
CA VAL A 80 -2.84 9.49 0.78
C VAL A 80 -2.13 10.53 1.64
N MET A 81 -2.90 11.35 2.33
CA MET A 81 -2.36 12.35 3.25
C MET A 81 -3.28 12.50 4.44
N ARG A 82 -2.74 13.01 5.52
CA ARG A 82 -3.52 13.31 6.71
C ARG A 82 -4.49 14.45 6.42
N LEU A 83 -5.66 14.43 7.05
CA LEU A 83 -6.72 15.40 6.76
C LEU A 83 -6.28 16.84 6.95
N GLU A 84 -5.46 17.14 7.95
CA GLU A 84 -4.94 18.49 8.17
C GLU A 84 -4.05 18.97 7.03
N VAL A 85 -3.25 18.08 6.44
CA VAL A 85 -2.43 18.39 5.27
C VAL A 85 -3.31 18.60 4.05
N TYR A 86 -4.33 17.77 3.89
CA TYR A 86 -5.30 17.89 2.80
C TYR A 86 -6.06 19.22 2.85
N ALA A 87 -6.52 19.60 4.04
CA ALA A 87 -7.22 20.87 4.24
C ALA A 87 -6.33 22.07 3.90
N GLU A 88 -5.06 22.03 4.29
CA GLU A 88 -4.08 23.08 3.96
C GLU A 88 -3.87 23.16 2.46
N ALA A 89 -3.74 22.02 1.78
CA ALA A 89 -3.57 21.97 0.33
C ALA A 89 -4.76 22.60 -0.40
N ILE A 90 -5.99 22.31 0.06
CA ILE A 90 -7.19 22.94 -0.52
C ILE A 90 -7.19 24.44 -0.29
N ALA A 91 -6.86 24.89 0.91
CA ALA A 91 -6.79 26.33 1.21
C ALA A 91 -5.76 27.05 0.32
N ASN A 92 -4.62 26.43 0.09
CA ASN A 92 -3.59 26.96 -0.80
C ASN A 92 -4.06 26.97 -2.26
N ALA A 93 -4.74 25.91 -2.71
CA ALA A 93 -5.27 25.83 -4.07
C ALA A 93 -6.30 26.93 -4.35
N LYS A 94 -7.15 27.23 -3.37
CA LYS A 94 -8.17 28.29 -3.51
C LYS A 94 -7.57 29.68 -3.74
N ARG A 95 -6.35 29.91 -3.25
CA ARG A 95 -5.66 31.20 -3.47
C ARG A 95 -5.19 31.38 -4.92
N ILE A 96 -5.01 30.28 -5.63
CA ILE A 96 -4.52 30.29 -7.01
C ILE A 96 -5.69 30.39 -7.99
N VAL A 97 -6.81 29.75 -7.67
CA VAL A 97 -8.00 29.78 -8.53
C VAL A 97 -8.64 31.16 -8.43
N SER A 98 -8.72 31.87 -9.55
CA SER A 98 -9.33 33.20 -9.61
C SER A 98 -10.26 33.28 -10.82
N PRO A 99 -11.50 33.77 -10.65
CA PRO A 99 -12.10 34.17 -9.38
C PRO A 99 -12.31 33.01 -8.42
N PRO A 100 -12.30 33.27 -7.12
CA PRO A 100 -12.55 32.23 -6.12
C PRO A 100 -13.89 31.59 -6.35
N VAL A 101 -13.93 30.29 -6.22
CA VAL A 101 -15.16 29.50 -6.36
C VAL A 101 -15.75 29.12 -5.02
#